data_7ef61a6a980f10adfbb3d302358cda97
#
_entry.id   7ef61a6a980f10adfbb3d302358cda97
#
_cell.length_a   1.000
_cell.length_b   1.000
_cell.length_c   1.000
_cell.angle_alpha   90.00
_cell.angle_beta   90.00
_cell.angle_gamma   90.00
#
_symmetry.space_group_name_H-M   'P 1'
#
loop_
_entity.id
_entity.type
_entity.pdbx_description
1 polymer ?
#
loop_
_entity_poly.entity_id
_entity_poly.type
_entity_poly.pdbx_seq_one_letter_code
_entity_poly.pdbx_strand_id
1 'polypeptide(L)' 'MEKAKRFIRLPEVINRTGYRRTSIYEKIAEGTFPAPIKLGPRAVAWVSEEIDKWMDARVAERDAV' A
#
# COMPACT_ATOMS: atom_id res chain seq x y z
N MET A 1 -22.98 3.04 6.22
CA MET A 1 -22.09 3.06 7.39
C MET A 1 -20.65 3.19 6.92
N GLU A 2 -19.93 4.17 7.44
CA GLU A 2 -18.56 4.41 7.02
C GLU A 2 -17.60 3.48 7.74
N LYS A 3 -16.63 3.00 7.00
CA LYS A 3 -15.51 2.29 7.60
C LYS A 3 -14.56 3.30 8.23
N ALA A 4 -14.09 3.00 9.43
CA ALA A 4 -13.05 3.81 10.04
C ALA A 4 -11.78 3.69 9.19
N LYS A 5 -11.13 4.82 8.97
CA LYS A 5 -9.85 4.83 8.29
C LYS A 5 -8.80 4.15 9.17
N ARG A 6 -7.96 3.34 8.57
CA ARG A 6 -6.92 2.62 9.31
C ARG A 6 -5.59 2.85 8.63
N PHE A 7 -4.59 3.15 9.44
CA PHE A 7 -3.21 3.27 8.96
C PHE A 7 -2.44 2.01 9.30
N ILE A 8 -1.62 1.58 8.36
CA ILE A 8 -0.75 0.44 8.60
C ILE A 8 0.68 0.86 8.33
N ARG A 9 1.60 0.23 9.04
CA ARG A 9 3.01 0.57 8.95
C ARG A 9 3.70 -0.34 7.93
N LEU A 10 4.93 0.00 7.59
CA LEU A 10 5.67 -0.71 6.55
C LEU A 10 5.75 -2.22 6.76
N PRO A 11 6.03 -2.73 7.97
CA PRO A 11 6.08 -4.19 8.12
C PRO A 11 4.80 -4.89 7.71
N GLU A 12 3.65 -4.28 8.00
CA GLU A 12 2.39 -4.87 7.59
C GLU A 12 2.18 -4.77 6.08
N VAL A 13 2.57 -3.65 5.48
CA VAL A 13 2.50 -3.50 4.02
C VAL A 13 3.34 -4.57 3.35
N ILE A 14 4.55 -4.80 3.84
CA ILE A 14 5.43 -5.84 3.33
C ILE A 14 4.76 -7.21 3.45
N ASN A 15 4.19 -7.48 4.63
CA ASN A 15 3.56 -8.77 4.89
C ASN A 15 2.37 -9.00 3.97
N ARG A 16 1.55 -7.97 3.74
CA ARG A 16 0.33 -8.12 2.95
C ARG A 16 0.59 -8.21 1.46
N THR A 17 1.60 -7.48 0.96
CA THR A 17 1.87 -7.45 -0.49
C THR A 17 2.91 -8.47 -0.92
N GLY A 18 3.74 -8.92 0.01
CA GLY A 18 4.84 -9.81 -0.33
C GLY A 18 6.03 -9.10 -0.96
N TYR A 19 5.97 -7.78 -1.11
CA TYR A 19 7.08 -7.03 -1.65
C TYR A 19 8.13 -6.77 -0.59
N ARG A 20 9.37 -6.57 -1.03
CA ARG A 20 10.43 -6.09 -0.16
C ARG A 20 10.33 -4.58 -0.04
N ARG A 21 10.95 -4.04 1.00
CA ARG A 21 10.99 -2.60 1.23
C ARG A 21 11.46 -1.84 0.00
N THR A 22 12.55 -2.30 -0.60
CA THR A 22 13.12 -1.64 -1.77
C THR A 22 12.12 -1.60 -2.92
N SER A 23 11.43 -2.71 -3.18
CA SER A 23 10.45 -2.79 -4.26
C SER A 23 9.30 -1.82 -4.02
N ILE A 24 8.83 -1.72 -2.76
CA ILE A 24 7.74 -0.81 -2.43
C ILE A 24 8.13 0.63 -2.75
N TYR A 25 9.32 1.06 -2.31
CA TYR A 25 9.73 2.44 -2.54
C TYR A 25 10.04 2.72 -4.01
N GLU A 26 10.55 1.74 -4.74
CA GLU A 26 10.73 1.89 -6.18
C GLU A 26 9.39 2.10 -6.88
N LYS A 27 8.36 1.35 -6.49
CA LYS A 27 7.05 1.47 -7.10
C LYS A 27 6.36 2.77 -6.73
N ILE A 28 6.59 3.26 -5.52
CA ILE A 28 6.09 4.58 -5.12
C ILE A 28 6.72 5.64 -6.02
N ALA A 29 8.03 5.57 -6.26
CA ALA A 29 8.72 6.53 -7.11
C ALA A 29 8.21 6.48 -8.55
N GLU A 30 7.81 5.29 -9.02
CA GLU A 30 7.25 5.12 -10.36
C GLU A 30 5.80 5.58 -10.46
N GLY A 31 5.15 5.81 -9.33
CA GLY A 31 3.74 6.16 -9.31
C GLY A 31 2.80 4.98 -9.45
N THR A 32 3.29 3.76 -9.20
CA THR A 32 2.49 2.54 -9.38
C THR A 32 2.10 1.88 -8.06
N PHE A 33 2.38 2.51 -6.94
CA PHE A 33 2.02 2.00 -5.62
C PHE A 33 1.55 3.17 -4.75
N PRO A 34 0.59 2.96 -3.84
CA PRO A 34 0.10 4.05 -3.01
C PRO A 34 1.21 4.70 -2.19
N ALA A 35 1.22 6.02 -2.15
CA ALA A 35 2.22 6.76 -1.41
C ALA A 35 1.87 6.76 0.08
N PRO A 36 2.88 6.76 0.96
CA PRO A 36 2.62 6.79 2.38
C PRO A 36 2.16 8.17 2.86
N ILE A 37 1.47 8.16 3.99
CA ILE A 37 1.06 9.36 4.70
C ILE A 37 2.14 9.64 5.75
N LYS A 38 2.57 10.87 5.86
CA LYS A 38 3.54 11.25 6.85
C LYS A 38 2.85 11.52 8.18
N LEU A 39 3.18 10.76 9.20
CA LEU A 39 2.59 10.90 10.52
C LEU A 39 3.44 11.75 11.44
N GLY A 40 4.71 11.94 11.11
CA GLY A 40 5.64 12.71 11.92
C GLY A 40 6.99 12.74 11.25
N PRO A 41 8.02 13.33 11.90
CA PRO A 41 9.33 13.49 11.26
C PRO A 41 9.96 12.19 10.80
N ARG A 42 9.68 11.07 11.49
CA ARG A 42 10.26 9.78 11.17
C ARG A 42 9.22 8.68 11.12
N ALA A 43 7.96 9.06 10.91
CA ALA A 43 6.89 8.09 10.95
C ALA A 43 6.04 8.24 9.71
N VAL A 44 5.91 7.15 8.96
CA VAL A 44 5.03 7.09 7.79
C VAL A 44 4.14 5.87 7.93
N ALA A 45 2.99 5.94 7.29
CA ALA A 45 2.04 4.82 7.27
C ALA A 45 1.27 4.87 5.96
N TRP A 46 0.58 3.81 5.66
CA TRP A 46 -0.26 3.72 4.47
C TRP A 46 -1.70 3.59 4.90
N VAL A 47 -2.61 4.12 4.09
CA VAL A 47 -4.04 3.93 4.32
C VAL A 47 -4.37 2.49 3.93
N SER A 48 -4.89 1.72 4.88
CA SER A 48 -5.15 0.30 4.68
C SER A 48 -6.05 0.05 3.47
N GLU A 49 -7.08 0.87 3.31
CA GLU A 49 -8.01 0.73 2.20
C GLU A 49 -7.34 0.94 0.84
N GLU A 50 -6.38 1.85 0.77
CA GLU A 50 -5.64 2.06 -0.48
C GLU A 50 -4.81 0.86 -0.85
N ILE A 51 -4.21 0.20 0.15
CA ILE A 51 -3.46 -1.03 -0.09
C ILE A 51 -4.40 -2.13 -0.58
N ASP A 52 -5.58 -2.25 0.04
CA ASP A 52 -6.58 -3.23 -0.38
C ASP A 52 -6.99 -3.00 -1.83
N LYS A 53 -7.28 -1.76 -2.20
CA LYS A 53 -7.68 -1.44 -3.58
C LYS A 53 -6.56 -1.71 -4.56
N TRP A 54 -5.33 -1.42 -4.18
CA TRP A 54 -4.19 -1.70 -5.04
C TRP A 54 -4.06 -3.20 -5.29
N MET A 55 -4.21 -4.00 -4.24
CA MET A 55 -4.14 -5.45 -4.38
C MET A 55 -5.30 -5.98 -5.23
N ASP A 56 -6.50 -5.45 -5.02
CA ASP A 56 -7.65 -5.84 -5.83
C ASP A 56 -7.42 -5.54 -7.31
N ALA A 57 -6.80 -4.41 -7.62
CA ALA A 57 -6.49 -4.05 -8.99
C ALA A 57 -5.49 -5.02 -9.62
N ARG A 58 -4.51 -5.48 -8.85
CA ARG A 58 -3.55 -6.48 -9.35
C ARG A 58 -4.24 -7.81 -9.65
N VAL A 59 -5.14 -8.22 -8.75
CA VAL A 59 -5.91 -9.44 -8.97
C VAL A 59 -6.78 -9.31 -10.22
N ALA A 60 -7.44 -8.17 -10.38
CA ALA A 60 -8.29 -7.92 -11.55
C ALA A 60 -7.50 -7.98 -12.85
N GLU A 61 -6.26 -7.47 -12.84
CA GLU A 61 -5.41 -7.55 -14.04
C GLU A 61 -5.12 -8.99 -14.44
N ARG A 62 -4.83 -9.84 -13.48
CA ARG A 62 -4.62 -11.26 -13.77
C ARG A 62 -5.87 -11.88 -14.36
N ASP A 63 -7.01 -11.58 -13.75
CA ASP A 63 -8.28 -12.21 -14.13
C ASP A 63 -8.84 -11.67 -15.43
N ALA A 64 -8.36 -10.54 -15.92
CA ALA A 64 -8.82 -9.94 -17.16
C ALA A 64 -8.20 -10.58 -18.40
N VAL A 65 -7.22 -11.44 -18.23
CA VAL A 65 -6.49 -12.06 -19.34
C VAL A 65 -7.20 -13.33 -19.82
#